data_80b01a63b8e8b3ab0bc9067f85346f82
#
_entry.id   80b01a63b8e8b3ab0bc9067f85346f82
#
_cell.length_a   1.000
_cell.length_b   1.000
_cell.length_c   1.000
_cell.angle_alpha   90.00
_cell.angle_beta   90.00
_cell.angle_gamma   90.00
#
_symmetry.space_group_name_H-M   'P 1'
#
loop_
_entity.id
_entity.type
_entity.pdbx_description
1 polymer ?
#
loop_
_entity_poly.entity_id
_entity_poly.type
_entity_poly.pdbx_seq_one_letter_code
_entity_poly.pdbx_strand_id
1 'polypeptide(L)'
;AHWECLRTQDKKLVSDTERRERKLIAEHGALAFEMQTATPQQDLEQLIALKNAQYQRTGHDGGALLDPANARLLQRLLLSTDADCLPSLSVLRCGGQLVAAHFGLRCGSVLHYWFPVYDYRFAALSPGRILYRHILSGAGLHGISCIDRGEGDSVAKRDFANEEHLFFKGMVTAGLRGQALSRIQGVRWRLAA
;
A
#
# COMPACT_ATOMS: atom_id res chain seq x y z
N ALA A 1 18.51 3.90 9.54
CA ALA A 1 17.06 3.69 9.63
C ALA A 1 16.69 2.23 9.35
N HIS A 2 15.37 1.92 9.27
CA HIS A 2 14.87 0.54 9.19
C HIS A 2 15.47 -0.29 8.03
N TRP A 3 15.68 0.30 6.84
CA TRP A 3 16.34 -0.40 5.73
C TRP A 3 17.76 -0.89 6.06
N GLU A 4 18.50 -0.13 6.83
CA GLU A 4 19.84 -0.56 7.27
C GLU A 4 19.77 -1.67 8.33
N CYS A 5 18.75 -1.66 9.17
CA CYS A 5 18.47 -2.76 10.09
C CYS A 5 18.16 -4.05 9.31
N LEU A 6 17.29 -3.98 8.29
CA LEU A 6 17.01 -5.11 7.40
C LEU A 6 18.24 -5.63 6.67
N ARG A 7 19.22 -4.78 6.34
CA ARG A 7 20.49 -5.19 5.72
C ARG A 7 21.28 -6.15 6.60
N THR A 8 21.12 -6.05 7.92
CA THR A 8 21.77 -6.98 8.87
C THR A 8 20.92 -8.21 9.15
N GLN A 9 19.60 -8.09 9.14
CA GLN A 9 18.65 -9.16 9.49
C GLN A 9 18.34 -10.07 8.31
N ASP A 10 18.13 -9.52 7.11
CA ASP A 10 17.83 -10.24 5.88
C ASP A 10 18.60 -9.69 4.69
N LYS A 11 19.88 -10.06 4.62
CA LYS A 11 20.77 -9.69 3.51
C LYS A 11 20.23 -10.11 2.14
N LYS A 12 19.50 -11.25 2.09
CA LYS A 12 18.98 -11.79 0.84
C LYS A 12 17.86 -10.90 0.29
N LEU A 13 16.91 -10.49 1.14
CA LEU A 13 15.84 -9.58 0.78
C LEU A 13 16.39 -8.25 0.26
N VAL A 14 17.36 -7.68 0.98
CA VAL A 14 17.97 -6.39 0.63
C VAL A 14 18.72 -6.49 -0.68
N SER A 15 19.64 -7.47 -0.82
CA SER A 15 20.44 -7.63 -2.03
C SER A 15 19.61 -7.95 -3.26
N ASP A 16 18.55 -8.79 -3.14
CA ASP A 16 17.63 -9.08 -4.24
C ASP A 16 16.82 -7.85 -4.64
N THR A 17 16.38 -7.04 -3.68
CA THR A 17 15.66 -5.79 -3.97
C THR A 17 16.55 -4.80 -4.73
N GLU A 18 17.76 -4.61 -4.27
CA GLU A 18 18.73 -3.71 -4.93
C GLU A 18 19.20 -4.22 -6.31
N ARG A 19 19.32 -5.55 -6.46
CA ARG A 19 19.61 -6.15 -7.76
C ARG A 19 18.46 -5.92 -8.75
N ARG A 20 17.22 -6.10 -8.32
CA ARG A 20 16.03 -5.86 -9.17
C ARG A 20 15.89 -4.39 -9.55
N GLU A 21 16.20 -3.49 -8.64
CA GLU A 21 16.18 -2.05 -8.92
C GLU A 21 17.24 -1.69 -9.98
N ARG A 22 18.50 -2.17 -9.82
CA ARG A 22 19.53 -1.97 -10.85
C ARG A 22 19.12 -2.53 -12.21
N LYS A 23 18.45 -3.69 -12.22
CA LYS A 23 17.95 -4.31 -13.45
C LYS A 23 16.84 -3.47 -14.07
N LEU A 24 15.89 -2.97 -13.26
CA LEU A 24 14.82 -2.08 -13.71
C LEU A 24 15.40 -0.83 -14.39
N ILE A 25 16.40 -0.21 -13.78
CA ILE A 25 17.10 0.96 -14.32
C ILE A 25 17.80 0.62 -15.64
N ALA A 26 18.49 -0.51 -15.70
CA ALA A 26 19.25 -0.91 -16.90
C ALA A 26 18.34 -1.21 -18.09
N GLU A 27 17.16 -1.76 -17.85
CA GLU A 27 16.21 -2.17 -18.92
C GLU A 27 15.25 -1.05 -19.35
N HIS A 28 14.92 -0.11 -18.42
CA HIS A 28 13.82 0.83 -18.64
C HIS A 28 14.21 2.30 -18.43
N GLY A 29 15.46 2.60 -18.05
CA GLY A 29 15.96 3.97 -17.92
C GLY A 29 15.99 4.48 -16.48
N ALA A 30 16.16 5.79 -16.32
CA ALA A 30 16.35 6.40 -15.01
C ALA A 30 15.16 6.19 -14.07
N LEU A 31 15.49 5.90 -12.79
CA LEU A 31 14.49 5.76 -11.72
C LEU A 31 14.27 7.12 -11.04
N ALA A 32 13.02 7.47 -10.84
CA ALA A 32 12.60 8.64 -10.06
C ALA A 32 11.57 8.19 -9.01
N PHE A 33 11.79 8.60 -7.78
CA PHE A 33 10.88 8.38 -6.65
C PHE A 33 10.42 9.71 -6.07
N GLU A 34 9.13 9.83 -5.87
CA GLU A 34 8.52 10.96 -5.18
C GLU A 34 7.70 10.44 -4.01
N MET A 35 8.02 10.88 -2.79
CA MET A 35 7.24 10.53 -1.58
C MET A 35 5.85 11.14 -1.64
N GLN A 36 5.75 12.35 -2.18
CA GLN A 36 4.52 13.05 -2.52
C GLN A 36 4.64 13.55 -3.95
N THR A 37 3.79 13.03 -4.83
CA THR A 37 3.89 13.36 -6.26
C THR A 37 3.56 14.81 -6.55
N ALA A 38 4.20 15.37 -7.58
CA ALA A 38 3.91 16.70 -8.12
C ALA A 38 2.64 16.73 -8.99
N THR A 39 2.14 15.56 -9.46
CA THR A 39 0.96 15.44 -10.33
C THR A 39 -0.14 14.56 -9.72
N PRO A 40 -0.67 14.93 -8.53
CA PRO A 40 -1.45 14.03 -7.69
C PRO A 40 -2.75 13.54 -8.35
N GLN A 41 -3.46 14.37 -9.12
CA GLN A 41 -4.70 13.96 -9.79
C GLN A 41 -4.44 12.89 -10.84
N GLN A 42 -3.48 13.15 -11.73
CA GLN A 42 -3.11 12.21 -12.80
C GLN A 42 -2.60 10.89 -12.25
N ASP A 43 -1.77 10.95 -11.20
CA ASP A 43 -1.18 9.75 -10.60
C ASP A 43 -2.20 8.92 -9.82
N LEU A 44 -3.17 9.58 -9.17
CA LEU A 44 -4.26 8.86 -8.52
C LEU A 44 -5.14 8.12 -9.55
N GLU A 45 -5.44 8.74 -10.70
CA GLU A 45 -6.18 8.09 -11.78
C GLU A 45 -5.43 6.86 -12.31
N GLN A 46 -4.12 6.99 -12.54
CA GLN A 46 -3.28 5.85 -12.96
C GLN A 46 -3.23 4.76 -11.89
N LEU A 47 -3.10 5.12 -10.61
CA LEU A 47 -3.13 4.18 -9.49
C LEU A 47 -4.46 3.40 -9.47
N ILE A 48 -5.59 4.08 -9.59
CA ILE A 48 -6.93 3.45 -9.61
C ILE A 48 -7.04 2.49 -10.79
N ALA A 49 -6.61 2.89 -11.98
CA ALA A 49 -6.63 2.04 -13.17
C ALA A 49 -5.77 0.77 -13.00
N LEU A 50 -4.54 0.91 -12.50
CA LEU A 50 -3.65 -0.21 -12.22
C LEU A 50 -4.22 -1.13 -11.14
N LYS A 51 -4.86 -0.56 -10.11
CA LYS A 51 -5.47 -1.33 -9.01
C LYS A 51 -6.67 -2.13 -9.51
N ASN A 52 -7.52 -1.54 -10.33
CA ASN A 52 -8.65 -2.24 -10.95
C ASN A 52 -8.19 -3.38 -11.85
N ALA A 53 -7.15 -3.15 -12.67
CA ALA A 53 -6.54 -4.21 -13.46
C ALA A 53 -5.93 -5.33 -12.59
N GLN A 54 -5.37 -4.98 -11.43
CA GLN A 54 -4.90 -5.96 -10.44
C GLN A 54 -6.05 -6.82 -9.91
N TYR A 55 -7.17 -6.20 -9.48
CA TYR A 55 -8.33 -6.91 -8.96
C TYR A 55 -8.91 -7.89 -10.00
N GLN A 56 -9.11 -7.45 -11.24
CA GLN A 56 -9.57 -8.30 -12.33
C GLN A 56 -8.65 -9.51 -12.56
N ARG A 57 -7.32 -9.30 -12.58
CA ARG A 57 -6.35 -10.37 -12.80
C ARG A 57 -6.30 -11.38 -11.65
N THR A 58 -6.53 -10.93 -10.40
CA THR A 58 -6.44 -11.78 -9.20
C THR A 58 -7.78 -12.38 -8.78
N GLY A 59 -8.86 -12.15 -9.53
CA GLY A 59 -10.19 -12.66 -9.21
C GLY A 59 -10.81 -12.02 -7.96
N HIS A 60 -10.41 -10.81 -7.59
CA HIS A 60 -11.01 -10.06 -6.49
C HIS A 60 -12.20 -9.26 -6.98
N ASP A 61 -13.31 -9.93 -7.29
CA ASP A 61 -14.54 -9.31 -7.84
C ASP A 61 -15.17 -8.26 -6.91
N GLY A 62 -14.80 -8.24 -5.63
CA GLY A 62 -15.18 -7.23 -4.64
C GLY A 62 -14.10 -6.20 -4.36
N GLY A 63 -13.17 -5.96 -5.29
CA GLY A 63 -12.08 -4.99 -5.10
C GLY A 63 -12.60 -3.59 -4.75
N ALA A 64 -12.06 -3.00 -3.67
CA ALA A 64 -12.59 -1.76 -3.11
C ALA A 64 -12.71 -0.62 -4.12
N LEU A 65 -11.76 -0.49 -5.08
CA LEU A 65 -11.75 0.59 -6.06
C LEU A 65 -12.55 0.28 -7.34
N LEU A 66 -13.15 -0.92 -7.45
CA LEU A 66 -14.11 -1.21 -8.51
C LEU A 66 -15.43 -0.47 -8.28
N ASP A 67 -15.76 -0.13 -7.03
CA ASP A 67 -16.88 0.75 -6.71
C ASP A 67 -16.51 2.22 -7.00
N PRO A 68 -17.21 2.90 -7.91
CA PRO A 68 -16.95 4.32 -8.22
C PRO A 68 -17.07 5.24 -6.99
N ALA A 69 -17.84 4.87 -5.98
CA ALA A 69 -17.97 5.66 -4.74
C ALA A 69 -16.62 5.70 -3.98
N ASN A 70 -15.91 4.58 -3.93
CA ASN A 70 -14.61 4.51 -3.28
C ASN A 70 -13.52 5.26 -4.07
N ALA A 71 -13.55 5.19 -5.41
CA ALA A 71 -12.67 6.00 -6.23
C ALA A 71 -12.90 7.51 -6.00
N ARG A 72 -14.17 7.95 -5.95
CA ARG A 72 -14.52 9.34 -5.59
C ARG A 72 -14.09 9.72 -4.17
N LEU A 73 -14.14 8.78 -3.22
CA LEU A 73 -13.63 9.01 -1.87
C LEU A 73 -12.12 9.31 -1.90
N LEU A 74 -11.32 8.51 -2.61
CA LEU A 74 -9.88 8.78 -2.74
C LEU A 74 -9.60 10.14 -3.38
N GLN A 75 -10.36 10.53 -4.41
CA GLN A 75 -10.25 11.86 -5.03
C GLN A 75 -10.53 12.99 -4.04
N ARG A 76 -11.55 12.83 -3.18
CA ARG A 76 -11.86 13.80 -2.11
C ARG A 76 -10.77 13.83 -1.03
N LEU A 77 -10.29 12.68 -0.61
CA LEU A 77 -9.19 12.59 0.36
C LEU A 77 -7.92 13.22 -0.17
N LEU A 78 -7.62 13.07 -1.47
CA LEU A 78 -6.46 13.70 -2.11
C LEU A 78 -6.47 15.24 -1.98
N LEU A 79 -7.63 15.84 -1.92
CA LEU A 79 -7.82 17.30 -1.77
C LEU A 79 -7.93 17.75 -0.31
N SER A 80 -7.84 16.81 0.64
CA SER A 80 -7.90 17.15 2.07
C SER A 80 -6.68 17.98 2.48
N THR A 81 -6.96 19.04 3.22
CA THR A 81 -5.95 19.88 3.88
C THR A 81 -6.00 19.76 5.40
N ASP A 82 -6.70 18.75 5.90
CA ASP A 82 -6.78 18.46 7.32
C ASP A 82 -5.41 18.08 7.86
N ALA A 83 -4.87 18.91 8.76
CA ALA A 83 -3.54 18.74 9.32
C ALA A 83 -3.39 17.42 10.10
N ASP A 84 -4.49 16.90 10.65
CA ASP A 84 -4.49 15.66 11.43
C ASP A 84 -4.53 14.40 10.53
N CYS A 85 -4.95 14.55 9.27
CA CYS A 85 -5.05 13.43 8.33
C CYS A 85 -4.79 13.88 6.88
N LEU A 86 -3.53 13.86 6.48
CA LEU A 86 -3.08 14.28 5.16
C LEU A 86 -3.01 13.11 4.17
N PRO A 87 -3.40 13.32 2.89
CA PRO A 87 -3.16 12.30 1.87
C PRO A 87 -1.67 12.13 1.61
N SER A 88 -1.27 10.90 1.31
CA SER A 88 0.08 10.55 0.88
C SER A 88 -0.01 9.73 -0.41
N LEU A 89 0.48 10.30 -1.52
CA LEU A 89 0.52 9.64 -2.81
C LEU A 89 1.97 9.57 -3.29
N SER A 90 2.58 8.41 -3.06
CA SER A 90 3.97 8.15 -3.46
C SER A 90 4.03 7.45 -4.80
N VAL A 91 4.98 7.81 -5.63
CA VAL A 91 5.14 7.25 -6.97
C VAL A 91 6.57 6.84 -7.26
N LEU A 92 6.72 5.78 -8.03
CA LEU A 92 7.98 5.31 -8.59
C LEU A 92 7.85 5.28 -10.11
N ARG A 93 8.72 6.02 -10.79
CA ARG A 93 8.80 6.05 -12.26
C ARG A 93 10.13 5.48 -12.72
N CYS A 94 10.11 4.83 -13.88
CA CYS A 94 11.33 4.38 -14.54
C CYS A 94 11.23 4.71 -16.03
N GLY A 95 12.23 5.41 -16.58
CA GLY A 95 12.16 5.92 -17.95
C GLY A 95 10.94 6.82 -18.21
N GLY A 96 10.50 7.58 -17.22
CA GLY A 96 9.31 8.43 -17.26
C GLY A 96 7.97 7.70 -17.08
N GLN A 97 7.93 6.36 -17.07
CA GLN A 97 6.70 5.57 -16.90
C GLN A 97 6.42 5.30 -15.42
N LEU A 98 5.17 5.37 -14.99
CA LEU A 98 4.74 4.96 -13.67
C LEU A 98 4.84 3.43 -13.54
N VAL A 99 5.75 2.94 -12.70
CA VAL A 99 5.97 1.50 -12.49
C VAL A 99 5.35 0.99 -11.19
N ALA A 100 5.22 1.85 -10.18
CA ALA A 100 4.49 1.56 -8.95
C ALA A 100 3.99 2.84 -8.29
N ALA A 101 2.91 2.74 -7.54
CA ALA A 101 2.33 3.84 -6.77
C ALA A 101 1.75 3.33 -5.45
N HIS A 102 1.58 4.23 -4.51
CA HIS A 102 0.94 3.98 -3.24
C HIS A 102 0.10 5.19 -2.86
N PHE A 103 -1.18 4.96 -2.52
CA PHE A 103 -2.02 5.94 -1.84
C PHE A 103 -2.26 5.51 -0.41
N GLY A 104 -2.10 6.43 0.52
CA GLY A 104 -2.38 6.24 1.94
C GLY A 104 -2.73 7.54 2.63
N LEU A 105 -2.88 7.47 3.95
CA LEU A 105 -3.17 8.61 4.79
C LEU A 105 -2.08 8.76 5.84
N ARG A 106 -1.64 9.97 6.07
CA ARG A 106 -0.72 10.31 7.14
C ARG A 106 -1.46 11.01 8.26
N CYS A 107 -1.49 10.38 9.43
CA CYS A 107 -2.07 10.93 10.65
C CYS A 107 -0.93 11.15 11.66
N GLY A 108 -0.56 12.40 11.91
CA GLY A 108 0.63 12.72 12.69
C GLY A 108 1.90 12.14 12.08
N SER A 109 2.59 11.28 12.82
CA SER A 109 3.82 10.59 12.38
C SER A 109 3.58 9.18 11.83
N VAL A 110 2.32 8.75 11.70
CA VAL A 110 1.96 7.42 11.18
C VAL A 110 1.49 7.54 9.74
N LEU A 111 2.12 6.79 8.84
CA LEU A 111 1.65 6.58 7.47
C LEU A 111 0.85 5.28 7.39
N HIS A 112 -0.46 5.38 7.16
CA HIS A 112 -1.30 4.23 6.83
C HIS A 112 -1.10 3.85 5.38
N TYR A 113 -0.38 2.75 5.15
CA TYR A 113 0.01 2.24 3.83
C TYR A 113 -1.16 1.46 3.20
N TRP A 114 -2.07 2.15 2.52
CA TRP A 114 -3.40 1.66 2.22
C TRP A 114 -3.55 0.98 0.86
N PHE A 115 -3.27 1.68 -0.26
CA PHE A 115 -3.45 1.17 -1.63
C PHE A 115 -2.11 1.11 -2.40
N PRO A 116 -1.24 0.12 -2.13
CA PRO A 116 -0.09 -0.10 -3.00
C PRO A 116 -0.54 -0.78 -4.31
N VAL A 117 0.12 -0.41 -5.39
CA VAL A 117 -0.08 -1.03 -6.71
C VAL A 117 1.21 -0.95 -7.52
N TYR A 118 1.32 -1.82 -8.50
CA TYR A 118 2.38 -1.74 -9.49
C TYR A 118 1.86 -2.15 -10.87
N ASP A 119 2.51 -1.65 -11.91
CA ASP A 119 2.24 -2.07 -13.26
C ASP A 119 2.76 -3.50 -13.48
N TYR A 120 1.85 -4.40 -13.85
CA TYR A 120 2.14 -5.83 -13.99
C TYR A 120 3.19 -6.12 -15.06
N ARG A 121 3.37 -5.26 -16.04
CA ARG A 121 4.43 -5.38 -17.06
C ARG A 121 5.82 -5.49 -16.44
N PHE A 122 6.02 -4.88 -15.27
CA PHE A 122 7.27 -4.89 -14.50
C PHE A 122 7.28 -5.90 -13.34
N ALA A 123 6.31 -6.81 -13.25
CA ALA A 123 6.14 -7.71 -12.10
C ALA A 123 7.41 -8.54 -11.78
N ALA A 124 8.14 -8.99 -12.79
CA ALA A 124 9.38 -9.74 -12.63
C ALA A 124 10.48 -8.97 -11.88
N LEU A 125 10.40 -7.63 -11.88
CA LEU A 125 11.36 -6.73 -11.24
C LEU A 125 10.88 -6.22 -9.87
N SER A 126 9.70 -6.67 -9.42
CA SER A 126 9.12 -6.36 -8.10
C SER A 126 9.06 -4.85 -7.77
N PRO A 127 8.49 -3.99 -8.65
CA PRO A 127 8.53 -2.55 -8.47
C PRO A 127 7.79 -2.06 -7.22
N GLY A 128 6.78 -2.80 -6.74
CA GLY A 128 6.11 -2.50 -5.48
C GLY A 128 7.05 -2.63 -4.26
N ARG A 129 7.99 -3.59 -4.29
CA ARG A 129 9.01 -3.75 -3.25
C ARG A 129 10.06 -2.64 -3.33
N ILE A 130 10.45 -2.24 -4.53
CA ILE A 130 11.35 -1.11 -4.77
C ILE A 130 10.71 0.19 -4.25
N LEU A 131 9.44 0.46 -4.61
CA LEU A 131 8.70 1.61 -4.11
C LEU A 131 8.69 1.64 -2.57
N TYR A 132 8.36 0.50 -1.93
CA TYR A 132 8.30 0.43 -0.47
C TYR A 132 9.66 0.69 0.19
N ARG A 133 10.76 0.18 -0.39
CA ARG A 133 12.11 0.50 0.04
C ARG A 133 12.37 2.02 0.04
N HIS A 134 11.98 2.71 -1.03
CA HIS A 134 12.17 4.16 -1.14
C HIS A 134 11.32 4.92 -0.12
N ILE A 135 10.07 4.48 0.11
CA ILE A 135 9.19 5.04 1.15
C ILE A 135 9.85 4.86 2.53
N LEU A 136 10.32 3.66 2.88
CA LEU A 136 11.03 3.38 4.14
C LEU A 136 12.26 4.28 4.32
N SER A 137 13.04 4.45 3.26
CA SER A 137 14.27 5.26 3.32
C SER A 137 13.98 6.74 3.47
N GLY A 138 12.90 7.23 2.86
CA GLY A 138 12.49 8.64 2.90
C GLY A 138 11.60 9.03 4.07
N ALA A 139 10.98 8.07 4.76
CA ALA A 139 9.96 8.30 5.78
C ALA A 139 10.37 9.34 6.85
N GLY A 140 11.57 9.19 7.40
CA GLY A 140 12.09 10.10 8.45
C GLY A 140 12.24 11.55 7.99
N LEU A 141 12.61 11.79 6.73
CA LEU A 141 12.71 13.14 6.15
C LEU A 141 11.35 13.83 6.04
N HIS A 142 10.28 13.03 5.98
CA HIS A 142 8.91 13.51 5.93
C HIS A 142 8.20 13.45 7.29
N GLY A 143 8.93 13.24 8.39
CA GLY A 143 8.38 13.18 9.75
C GLY A 143 7.51 11.94 9.99
N ILE A 144 7.70 10.85 9.24
CA ILE A 144 7.03 9.57 9.42
C ILE A 144 7.93 8.67 10.26
N SER A 145 7.45 8.28 11.44
CA SER A 145 8.14 7.36 12.35
C SER A 145 7.59 5.93 12.28
N CYS A 146 6.35 5.77 11.83
CA CYS A 146 5.69 4.48 11.71
C CYS A 146 4.99 4.35 10.36
N ILE A 147 5.10 3.17 9.73
CA ILE A 147 4.33 2.80 8.55
C ILE A 147 3.44 1.62 8.92
N ASP A 148 2.15 1.90 9.09
CA ASP A 148 1.14 0.89 9.36
C ASP A 148 0.67 0.26 8.03
N ARG A 149 0.88 -1.04 7.89
CA ARG A 149 0.49 -1.80 6.70
C ARG A 149 -0.88 -2.45 6.81
N GLY A 150 -1.60 -2.12 7.87
CA GLY A 150 -2.95 -2.61 8.11
C GLY A 150 -3.02 -4.11 8.41
N GLU A 151 -4.25 -4.60 8.52
CA GLU A 151 -4.58 -5.98 8.86
C GLU A 151 -4.08 -7.00 7.84
N GLY A 152 -3.80 -8.19 8.33
CA GLY A 152 -3.48 -9.39 7.54
C GLY A 152 -2.01 -9.79 7.62
N ASP A 153 -1.79 -11.09 7.48
CA ASP A 153 -0.49 -11.74 7.59
C ASP A 153 -0.08 -12.31 6.22
N SER A 154 0.66 -11.52 5.45
CA SER A 154 1.26 -11.97 4.20
C SER A 154 2.79 -11.95 4.28
N VAL A 155 3.44 -12.82 3.50
CA VAL A 155 4.91 -12.85 3.40
C VAL A 155 5.47 -11.45 3.12
N ALA A 156 4.88 -10.72 2.18
CA ALA A 156 5.32 -9.36 1.86
C ALA A 156 5.19 -8.37 3.04
N LYS A 157 4.27 -8.60 3.99
CA LYS A 157 4.18 -7.79 5.21
C LYS A 157 5.24 -8.21 6.22
N ARG A 158 5.42 -9.51 6.46
CA ARG A 158 6.43 -10.04 7.38
C ARG A 158 7.85 -9.64 6.98
N ASP A 159 8.18 -9.71 5.69
CA ASP A 159 9.52 -9.37 5.17
C ASP A 159 10.03 -7.99 5.60
N PHE A 160 9.13 -7.06 5.86
CA PHE A 160 9.48 -5.66 6.19
C PHE A 160 8.99 -5.19 7.56
N ALA A 161 8.27 -6.04 8.30
CA ALA A 161 7.76 -5.68 9.62
C ALA A 161 8.88 -5.74 10.66
N ASN A 162 8.89 -4.80 11.59
CA ASN A 162 9.69 -4.83 12.80
C ASN A 162 8.83 -4.92 14.06
N GLU A 163 7.52 -4.71 13.92
CA GLU A 163 6.54 -4.82 14.99
C GLU A 163 5.23 -5.41 14.44
N GLU A 164 4.50 -6.10 15.30
CA GLU A 164 3.18 -6.64 15.02
C GLU A 164 2.20 -6.17 16.10
N HIS A 165 1.01 -5.75 15.64
CA HIS A 165 -0.08 -5.35 16.52
C HIS A 165 -1.28 -6.26 16.31
N LEU A 166 -1.88 -6.72 17.40
CA LEU A 166 -3.10 -7.52 17.36
C LEU A 166 -4.31 -6.61 17.15
N PHE A 167 -5.08 -6.89 16.10
CA PHE A 167 -6.35 -6.24 15.85
C PHE A 167 -7.50 -7.14 16.24
N PHE A 168 -8.49 -6.56 16.93
CA PHE A 168 -9.71 -7.26 17.28
C PHE A 168 -10.86 -6.68 16.46
N LYS A 169 -11.59 -7.54 15.78
CA LYS A 169 -12.83 -7.18 15.11
C LYS A 169 -14.01 -7.58 15.96
N GLY A 170 -14.96 -6.68 16.14
CA GLY A 170 -16.20 -6.94 16.84
C GLY A 170 -17.38 -6.31 16.11
N MET A 171 -18.56 -6.87 16.33
CA MET A 171 -19.81 -6.30 15.84
C MET A 171 -20.72 -6.03 17.03
N VAL A 172 -21.15 -4.79 17.16
CA VAL A 172 -22.19 -4.40 18.12
C VAL A 172 -23.52 -4.39 17.38
N THR A 173 -24.46 -5.17 17.85
CA THR A 173 -25.80 -5.28 17.24
C THR A 173 -26.90 -4.93 18.22
N ALA A 174 -27.92 -4.24 17.75
CA ALA A 174 -29.12 -3.91 18.51
C ALA A 174 -30.36 -4.62 17.92
N GLY A 175 -31.24 -5.09 18.79
CA GLY A 175 -32.53 -5.74 18.42
C GLY A 175 -32.35 -7.16 17.83
N LEU A 176 -33.51 -7.82 17.62
CA LEU A 176 -33.55 -9.23 17.19
C LEU A 176 -32.94 -9.47 15.81
N ARG A 177 -33.11 -8.53 14.87
CA ARG A 177 -32.50 -8.62 13.52
C ARG A 177 -30.97 -8.54 13.58
N GLY A 178 -30.43 -7.65 14.41
CA GLY A 178 -28.99 -7.54 14.63
C GLY A 178 -28.40 -8.79 15.26
N GLN A 179 -29.07 -9.37 16.25
CA GLN A 179 -28.64 -10.63 16.87
C GLN A 179 -28.62 -11.81 15.89
N ALA A 180 -29.60 -11.90 14.99
CA ALA A 180 -29.63 -12.92 13.94
C ALA A 180 -28.45 -12.75 12.97
N LEU A 181 -28.17 -11.52 12.51
CA LEU A 181 -27.04 -11.20 11.65
C LEU A 181 -25.69 -11.50 12.33
N SER A 182 -25.54 -11.22 13.63
CA SER A 182 -24.29 -11.51 14.36
C SER A 182 -24.00 -13.00 14.44
N ARG A 183 -25.03 -13.82 14.61
CA ARG A 183 -24.89 -15.29 14.59
C ARG A 183 -24.41 -15.81 13.24
N ILE A 184 -24.98 -15.29 12.14
CA ILE A 184 -24.60 -15.68 10.77
C ILE A 184 -23.17 -15.28 10.47
N GLN A 185 -22.75 -14.07 10.84
CA GLN A 185 -21.37 -13.61 10.63
C GLN A 185 -20.38 -14.31 11.56
N GLY A 186 -20.74 -14.60 12.80
CA GLY A 186 -19.91 -15.38 13.71
C GLY A 186 -19.62 -16.80 13.20
N VAL A 187 -20.56 -17.42 12.47
CA VAL A 187 -20.33 -18.68 11.79
C VAL A 187 -19.38 -18.50 10.60
N ARG A 188 -19.52 -17.44 9.79
CA ARG A 188 -18.62 -17.15 8.67
C ARG A 188 -17.17 -16.89 9.12
N TRP A 189 -16.96 -16.22 10.23
CA TRP A 189 -15.61 -15.98 10.76
C TRP A 189 -14.93 -17.24 11.29
N ARG A 190 -15.70 -18.18 11.86
CA ARG A 190 -15.17 -19.49 12.30
C ARG A 190 -14.83 -20.44 11.15
N LEU A 191 -15.42 -20.26 9.99
CA LEU A 191 -15.16 -21.04 8.78
C LEU A 191 -14.04 -20.44 7.91
N ALA A 192 -13.61 -19.22 8.20
CA ALA A 192 -12.55 -18.50 7.48
C ALA A 192 -11.21 -18.44 8.25
N ALA A 193 -11.18 -18.96 9.48
CA ALA A 193 -9.98 -19.13 10.30
C ALA A 193 -9.43 -20.56 10.16
#